data_eed12df70c96a5a767c561cbccfddfd4
#
_entry.id   eed12df70c96a5a767c561cbccfddfd4
#
_cell.length_a   1.000
_cell.length_b   1.000
_cell.length_c   1.000
_cell.angle_alpha   90.00
_cell.angle_beta   90.00
_cell.angle_gamma   90.00
#
_symmetry.space_group_name_H-M   'P 1'
#
loop_
_entity.id
_entity.type
_entity.pdbx_description
1 polymer ?
#
loop_
_entity_poly.entity_id
_entity_poly.type
_entity_poly.pdbx_seq_one_letter_code
_entity_poly.pdbx_strand_id
1 'polypeptide(L)'
;MDDKKQHQDNLHIGRLIKSELARQGKSITWLSTQVNCTRENLYKVFRRPWIYTDLLFEICKALDYDFFNECSEFYKRHKDAEI
;
A
#
# COMPACT_ATOMS: atom_id res chain seq x y z
N MET A 1 17.84 -16.11 10.41
CA MET A 1 17.28 -15.77 10.06
C MET A 1 17.28 -14.79 9.18
N ASP A 2 17.61 -14.89 8.30
CA ASP A 2 17.73 -14.06 7.41
C ASP A 2 16.61 -13.88 6.60
N ASP A 3 15.65 -14.63 6.66
CA ASP A 3 14.50 -14.47 5.95
C ASP A 3 13.99 -13.13 6.12
N LYS A 4 14.10 -12.55 7.25
CA LYS A 4 13.62 -11.31 7.47
C LYS A 4 14.21 -10.31 6.61
N LYS A 5 15.41 -10.39 6.28
CA LYS A 5 16.02 -9.47 5.46
C LYS A 5 15.41 -9.45 4.13
N GLN A 6 15.04 -10.52 3.60
CA GLN A 6 14.47 -10.56 2.31
C GLN A 6 13.17 -9.86 2.27
N HIS A 7 12.39 -9.95 3.33
CA HIS A 7 11.12 -9.31 3.34
C HIS A 7 11.24 -7.81 3.33
N GLN A 8 12.30 -7.29 3.88
CA GLN A 8 12.46 -5.87 3.92
C GLN A 8 12.67 -5.27 2.56
N ASP A 9 13.11 -6.07 1.60
CA ASP A 9 13.36 -5.57 0.28
C ASP A 9 12.17 -5.69 -0.63
N ASN A 10 11.05 -6.15 -0.13
CA ASN A 10 9.87 -6.31 -0.96
C ASN A 10 8.90 -5.16 -0.79
N LEU A 11 8.39 -4.68 -1.90
CA LEU A 11 7.38 -3.66 -1.86
C LEU A 11 6.07 -4.30 -1.45
N HIS A 12 5.38 -3.71 -0.50
CA HIS A 12 4.10 -4.25 -0.05
C HIS A 12 3.13 -3.08 0.09
N ILE A 13 2.37 -2.83 -0.96
CA ILE A 13 1.46 -1.68 -1.01
C ILE A 13 0.40 -1.76 0.07
N GLY A 14 -0.14 -2.95 0.30
CA GLY A 14 -1.17 -3.10 1.34
C GLY A 14 -0.70 -2.62 2.70
N ARG A 15 0.54 -2.95 3.06
CA ARG A 15 1.07 -2.53 4.35
C ARG A 15 1.33 -1.03 4.38
N LEU A 16 1.77 -0.47 3.27
CA LEU A 16 2.02 0.96 3.21
C LEU A 16 0.72 1.73 3.41
N ILE A 17 -0.37 1.27 2.80
CA ILE A 17 -1.66 1.92 2.95
C ILE A 17 -2.12 1.81 4.41
N LYS A 18 -1.98 0.64 5.00
CA LYS A 18 -2.42 0.44 6.37
C LYS A 18 -1.62 1.34 7.32
N SER A 19 -0.32 1.46 7.10
CA SER A 19 0.52 2.31 7.91
C SER A 19 0.12 3.77 7.80
N GLU A 20 -0.14 4.23 6.57
CA GLU A 20 -0.49 5.63 6.38
C GLU A 20 -1.85 5.94 6.98
N LEU A 21 -2.79 4.99 6.88
CA LEU A 21 -4.10 5.16 7.46
C LEU A 21 -3.97 5.34 8.99
N ALA A 22 -3.14 4.50 9.62
CA ALA A 22 -2.92 4.59 11.05
C ALA A 22 -2.20 5.90 11.41
N ARG A 23 -1.22 6.30 10.61
CA ARG A 23 -0.49 7.53 10.87
C ARG A 23 -1.42 8.74 10.85
N GLN A 24 -2.42 8.71 9.97
CA GLN A 24 -3.37 9.81 9.87
C GLN A 24 -4.50 9.69 10.90
N GLY A 25 -4.50 8.61 11.69
CA GLY A 25 -5.53 8.44 12.71
C GLY A 25 -6.89 8.11 12.14
N LYS A 26 -6.94 7.50 10.96
CA LYS A 26 -8.21 7.18 10.32
C LYS A 26 -8.49 5.70 10.36
N SER A 27 -9.76 5.33 10.38
CA SER A 27 -10.15 3.94 10.49
C SER A 27 -10.39 3.31 9.12
N ILE A 28 -10.39 1.98 9.11
CA ILE A 28 -10.69 1.25 7.89
C ILE A 28 -12.14 1.51 7.49
N THR A 29 -13.03 1.64 8.46
CA THR A 29 -14.42 1.95 8.19
C THR A 29 -14.52 3.30 7.47
N TRP A 30 -13.74 4.29 7.95
CA TRP A 30 -13.74 5.59 7.29
C TRP A 30 -13.28 5.46 5.84
N LEU A 31 -12.21 4.69 5.61
CA LEU A 31 -11.69 4.55 4.28
C LEU A 31 -12.72 3.89 3.37
N SER A 32 -13.47 2.91 3.88
CA SER A 32 -14.48 2.24 3.08
C SER A 32 -15.59 3.18 2.63
N THR A 33 -15.77 4.31 3.32
CA THR A 33 -16.77 5.29 2.89
C THR A 33 -16.19 6.22 1.83
N GLN A 34 -14.87 6.25 1.68
CA GLN A 34 -14.23 7.18 0.76
C GLN A 34 -13.91 6.53 -0.59
N VAL A 35 -13.78 5.21 -0.63
CA VAL A 35 -13.44 4.52 -1.85
C VAL A 35 -14.52 3.47 -2.13
N ASN A 36 -14.54 2.96 -3.36
CA ASN A 36 -15.56 2.00 -3.74
C ASN A 36 -15.09 0.59 -3.38
N CYS A 37 -15.04 0.32 -2.08
CA CYS A 37 -14.54 -0.96 -1.60
C CYS A 37 -15.09 -1.19 -0.19
N THR A 38 -15.66 -2.36 0.06
CA THR A 38 -16.23 -2.64 1.36
C THR A 38 -15.12 -2.83 2.38
N ARG A 39 -15.49 -2.73 3.65
CA ARG A 39 -14.50 -2.91 4.72
C ARG A 39 -13.88 -4.29 4.67
N GLU A 40 -14.69 -5.32 4.41
CA GLU A 40 -14.18 -6.68 4.33
C GLU A 40 -13.17 -6.83 3.20
N ASN A 41 -13.42 -6.20 2.07
CA ASN A 41 -12.49 -6.28 0.96
C ASN A 41 -11.23 -5.48 1.25
N LEU A 42 -11.34 -4.38 1.99
CA LEU A 42 -10.14 -3.61 2.36
C LEU A 42 -9.22 -4.42 3.25
N TYR A 43 -9.78 -5.26 4.14
CA TYR A 43 -8.91 -6.12 4.94
C TYR A 43 -8.11 -7.06 4.05
N LYS A 44 -8.72 -7.55 2.96
CA LYS A 44 -8.01 -8.42 2.05
C LYS A 44 -6.97 -7.64 1.26
N VAL A 45 -7.32 -6.42 0.86
CA VAL A 45 -6.40 -5.57 0.11
C VAL A 45 -5.14 -5.30 0.93
N PHE A 46 -5.29 -5.03 2.22
CA PHE A 46 -4.15 -4.69 3.04
C PHE A 46 -3.16 -5.84 3.21
N ARG A 47 -3.59 -7.07 2.89
CA ARG A 47 -2.69 -8.21 2.98
C ARG A 47 -1.93 -8.45 1.69
N ARG A 48 -2.25 -7.71 0.62
CA ARG A 48 -1.63 -7.94 -0.68
C ARG A 48 -0.51 -6.96 -0.94
N PRO A 49 0.59 -7.44 -1.50
CA PRO A 49 1.69 -6.54 -1.84
C PRO A 49 1.38 -5.66 -3.04
N TRP A 50 0.38 -6.01 -3.87
CA TRP A 50 -0.01 -5.19 -5.01
C TRP A 50 -1.50 -4.95 -4.98
N ILE A 51 -1.96 -3.90 -5.64
CA ILE A 51 -3.36 -3.52 -5.67
C ILE A 51 -3.66 -3.00 -7.06
N TYR A 52 -4.87 -3.21 -7.54
CA TYR A 52 -5.27 -2.68 -8.84
C TYR A 52 -5.10 -1.17 -8.83
N THR A 53 -4.60 -0.65 -9.93
CA THR A 53 -4.25 0.77 -9.98
C THR A 53 -5.44 1.70 -9.82
N ASP A 54 -6.64 1.29 -10.27
CA ASP A 54 -7.81 2.15 -10.11
C ASP A 54 -8.17 2.28 -8.62
N LEU A 55 -8.13 1.19 -7.87
CA LEU A 55 -8.43 1.27 -6.44
C LEU A 55 -7.31 2.04 -5.74
N LEU A 56 -6.07 1.81 -6.13
CA LEU A 56 -4.94 2.51 -5.51
C LEU A 56 -5.07 4.01 -5.74
N PHE A 57 -5.54 4.41 -6.93
CA PHE A 57 -5.71 5.82 -7.24
C PHE A 57 -6.76 6.43 -6.30
N GLU A 58 -7.86 5.72 -6.06
CA GLU A 58 -8.89 6.22 -5.16
C GLU A 58 -8.36 6.33 -3.73
N ILE A 59 -7.56 5.37 -3.30
CA ILE A 59 -7.00 5.41 -1.97
C ILE A 59 -6.01 6.56 -1.83
N CYS A 60 -5.21 6.82 -2.86
CA CYS A 60 -4.31 7.96 -2.86
C CYS A 60 -5.09 9.26 -2.68
N LYS A 61 -6.20 9.39 -3.38
CA LYS A 61 -7.01 10.59 -3.27
C LYS A 61 -7.62 10.71 -1.87
N ALA A 62 -8.13 9.61 -1.34
CA ALA A 62 -8.77 9.63 -0.04
C ALA A 62 -7.80 10.00 1.07
N LEU A 63 -6.58 9.50 1.00
CA LEU A 63 -5.57 9.75 2.03
C LEU A 63 -4.66 10.91 1.70
N ASP A 64 -4.81 11.49 0.51
CA ASP A 64 -3.97 12.58 0.05
C ASP A 64 -2.51 12.16 0.17
N TYR A 65 -2.19 10.97 -0.31
CA TYR A 65 -0.86 10.42 -0.22
C TYR A 65 -0.54 9.68 -1.52
N ASP A 66 0.65 9.89 -2.06
CA ASP A 66 1.03 9.34 -3.35
C ASP A 66 1.72 7.98 -3.19
N PHE A 67 0.93 6.91 -3.18
CA PHE A 67 1.49 5.57 -3.09
C PHE A 67 2.17 5.16 -4.40
N PHE A 68 1.85 5.81 -5.52
CA PHE A 68 2.54 5.53 -6.77
C PHE A 68 4.00 5.98 -6.68
N ASN A 69 4.25 7.05 -5.92
CA ASN A 69 5.61 7.49 -5.72
C ASN A 69 6.40 6.46 -4.91
N GLU A 70 5.73 5.77 -3.99
CA GLU A 70 6.40 4.71 -3.23
C GLU A 70 6.86 3.61 -4.18
N CYS A 71 6.03 3.28 -5.18
CA CYS A 71 6.40 2.28 -6.16
C CYS A 71 7.58 2.76 -7.00
N SER A 72 7.56 4.03 -7.38
CA SER A 72 8.63 4.60 -8.19
C SER A 72 9.94 4.61 -7.41
N GLU A 73 9.90 4.97 -6.13
CA GLU A 73 11.11 4.99 -5.32
C GLU A 73 11.65 3.58 -5.11
N PHE A 74 10.76 2.63 -4.93
CA PHE A 74 11.19 1.25 -4.77
C PHE A 74 11.89 0.78 -6.06
N TYR A 75 11.32 1.11 -7.21
CA TYR A 75 11.91 0.75 -8.49
C TYR A 75 13.30 1.35 -8.62
N LYS A 76 13.45 2.61 -8.27
CA LYS A 76 14.74 3.28 -8.41
C LYS A 76 15.79 2.67 -7.51
N ARG A 77 15.40 2.23 -6.32
CA ARG A 77 16.35 1.64 -5.41
C ARG A 77 16.79 0.24 -5.83
N HIS A 78 15.90 -0.48 -6.56
CA HIS A 78 16.17 -1.88 -6.88
C HIS A 78 16.33 -2.18 -8.37
N LYS A 79 16.30 -1.16 -9.21
CA LYS A 79 16.31 -1.42 -10.65
C LYS A 79 17.58 -2.08 -11.14
N ASP A 80 18.67 -1.92 -10.43
CA ASP A 80 19.93 -2.53 -10.85
C ASP A 80 20.16 -3.86 -10.14
N ALA A 81 19.27 -4.27 -9.33
CA ALA A 81 19.46 -5.50 -8.62
C ALA A 81 19.20 -6.60 -9.56
N GLU A 82 19.98 -7.55 -9.56
CA GLU A 82 19.82 -8.59 -10.31
C GLU A 82 18.91 -8.70 -11.18
N ILE A 83 18.69 -9.03 -11.81
CA ILE A 83 17.76 -9.13 -12.70
C ILE A 83 17.99 -10.07 -13.36
#